data_94e2939524cc2c9acf79ec0e6e00b15e
#
_entry.id   94e2939524cc2c9acf79ec0e6e00b15e
#
_cell.length_a   1.000
_cell.length_b   1.000
_cell.length_c   1.000
_cell.angle_alpha   90.00
_cell.angle_beta   90.00
_cell.angle_gamma   90.00
#
_symmetry.space_group_name_H-M   'P 1'
#
loop_
_entity.id
_entity.type
_entity.pdbx_description
1 polymer ?
#
loop_
_entity_poly.entity_id
_entity_poly.type
_entity_poly.pdbx_seq_one_letter_code
_entity_poly.pdbx_strand_id
1 'polypeptide(L)'
;STDLIDGVKAGIIVAFVIVGIRMLQTKSSVKLWTNEKVLRVELSGDMTFWSFEKINKLKTYIINQKKLKVAIFEFIQLRGIDSSGALHLINLAKELNGNMIKVIFNGLDQQQEKVFQLAEPSGSSYIKTNNEREINTQLELSGIEHRANEMLKHNMAKFLDQYAANAKLLHDILESKPKPHTLVIACADSNISAESLFAVGLGELFVIKNLGNLIPHYDSQQLANETNTIEYALQELKIRNIVICGHAQCKTLKSVIDSSSNDNCNWNKAAKQELQAYVASNNNINLEQLIHANILQQMQNLTTYPLVQELLANKELTICAWFYDIHNLAILEWNGNNFVPITHN
;
A
#
# COMPACT_ATOMS: atom_id res chain seq x y z
N SER A 1 -7.02 14.05 -60.89
CA SER A 1 -8.06 14.30 -59.87
C SER A 1 -8.68 13.01 -59.35
N THR A 2 -8.61 11.90 -60.07
CA THR A 2 -9.10 10.56 -59.64
C THR A 2 -8.22 9.99 -58.52
N ASP A 3 -6.91 10.14 -58.57
CA ASP A 3 -5.97 9.62 -57.56
C ASP A 3 -6.18 10.20 -56.16
N LEU A 4 -6.57 11.48 -56.05
CA LEU A 4 -6.85 12.13 -54.76
C LEU A 4 -8.13 11.56 -54.10
N ILE A 5 -9.16 11.34 -54.91
CA ILE A 5 -10.44 10.79 -54.43
C ILE A 5 -10.26 9.32 -53.95
N ASP A 6 -9.50 8.55 -54.72
CA ASP A 6 -9.22 7.17 -54.39
C ASP A 6 -8.28 7.02 -53.16
N GLY A 7 -7.32 7.97 -53.02
CA GLY A 7 -6.51 8.07 -51.79
C GLY A 7 -7.33 8.40 -50.54
N VAL A 8 -8.29 9.34 -50.67
CA VAL A 8 -9.19 9.70 -49.56
C VAL A 8 -10.10 8.54 -49.20
N LYS A 9 -10.67 7.80 -50.17
CA LYS A 9 -11.49 6.60 -49.91
C LYS A 9 -10.69 5.51 -49.24
N ALA A 10 -9.46 5.25 -49.73
CA ALA A 10 -8.56 4.26 -49.10
C ALA A 10 -8.23 4.64 -47.65
N GLY A 11 -7.94 5.93 -47.41
CA GLY A 11 -7.68 6.43 -46.04
C GLY A 11 -8.87 6.28 -45.11
N ILE A 12 -10.10 6.54 -45.61
CA ILE A 12 -11.32 6.33 -44.83
C ILE A 12 -11.54 4.84 -44.51
N ILE A 13 -11.33 3.94 -45.47
CA ILE A 13 -11.46 2.50 -45.27
C ILE A 13 -10.44 2.01 -44.24
N VAL A 14 -9.18 2.43 -44.37
CA VAL A 14 -8.12 2.07 -43.40
C VAL A 14 -8.46 2.59 -42.00
N ALA A 15 -8.95 3.83 -41.89
CA ALA A 15 -9.41 4.36 -40.61
C ALA A 15 -10.56 3.54 -40.00
N PHE A 16 -11.55 3.15 -40.79
CA PHE A 16 -12.65 2.26 -40.35
C PHE A 16 -12.15 0.87 -39.93
N VAL A 17 -11.19 0.29 -40.66
CA VAL A 17 -10.60 -0.99 -40.29
C VAL A 17 -9.81 -0.89 -38.98
N ILE A 18 -9.00 0.16 -38.80
CA ILE A 18 -8.24 0.40 -37.57
C ILE A 18 -9.20 0.61 -36.38
N VAL A 19 -10.27 1.39 -36.56
CA VAL A 19 -11.31 1.59 -35.56
C VAL A 19 -12.02 0.28 -35.26
N GLY A 20 -12.37 -0.50 -36.27
CA GLY A 20 -12.99 -1.83 -36.13
C GLY A 20 -12.10 -2.82 -35.35
N ILE A 21 -10.81 -2.87 -35.65
CA ILE A 21 -9.84 -3.70 -34.93
C ILE A 21 -9.70 -3.24 -33.46
N ARG A 22 -9.60 -1.93 -33.21
CA ARG A 22 -9.63 -1.39 -31.86
C ARG A 22 -10.91 -1.74 -31.10
N MET A 23 -12.07 -1.70 -31.76
CA MET A 23 -13.35 -2.13 -31.19
C MET A 23 -13.38 -3.59 -30.75
N LEU A 24 -12.77 -4.49 -31.53
CA LEU A 24 -12.67 -5.92 -31.21
C LEU A 24 -11.68 -6.20 -30.06
N GLN A 25 -10.72 -5.29 -29.83
CA GLN A 25 -9.69 -5.41 -28.79
C GLN A 25 -10.07 -4.73 -27.47
N THR A 26 -11.08 -3.85 -27.45
CA THR A 26 -11.50 -3.14 -26.22
C THR A 26 -12.38 -4.03 -25.34
N LYS A 27 -11.74 -4.86 -24.52
CA LYS A 27 -12.43 -5.57 -23.43
C LYS A 27 -12.55 -4.64 -22.23
N SER A 28 -13.59 -3.80 -22.19
CA SER A 28 -14.00 -3.19 -20.94
C SER A 28 -14.75 -4.19 -20.09
N SER A 29 -14.46 -4.27 -18.80
CA SER A 29 -15.25 -5.05 -17.85
C SER A 29 -15.70 -4.18 -16.68
N VAL A 30 -16.81 -4.58 -16.07
CA VAL A 30 -17.38 -3.94 -14.89
C VAL A 30 -17.59 -5.04 -13.87
N LYS A 31 -16.94 -4.92 -12.73
CA LYS A 31 -17.16 -5.80 -11.59
C LYS A 31 -17.89 -5.03 -10.49
N LEU A 32 -18.81 -5.69 -9.82
CA LEU A 32 -19.68 -5.08 -8.81
C LEU A 32 -19.50 -5.77 -7.47
N TRP A 33 -19.32 -4.95 -6.42
CA TRP A 33 -19.38 -5.40 -5.03
C TRP A 33 -20.35 -4.51 -4.29
N THR A 34 -21.29 -5.10 -3.59
CA THR A 34 -22.30 -4.34 -2.87
C THR A 34 -22.48 -4.86 -1.45
N ASN A 35 -22.60 -3.90 -0.52
CA ASN A 35 -23.36 -4.11 0.70
C ASN A 35 -24.67 -3.31 0.58
N GLU A 36 -25.59 -3.42 1.55
CA GLU A 36 -26.92 -2.80 1.44
C GLU A 36 -26.89 -1.28 1.14
N LYS A 37 -25.85 -0.54 1.53
CA LYS A 37 -25.78 0.92 1.42
C LYS A 37 -24.70 1.43 0.49
N VAL A 38 -23.68 0.62 0.17
CA VAL A 38 -22.54 1.01 -0.66
C VAL A 38 -22.35 0.04 -1.79
N LEU A 39 -22.23 0.56 -3.01
CA LEU A 39 -21.85 -0.19 -4.20
C LEU A 39 -20.47 0.27 -4.64
N ARG A 40 -19.57 -0.66 -4.89
CA ARG A 40 -18.30 -0.41 -5.58
C ARG A 40 -18.37 -0.97 -6.99
N VAL A 41 -17.92 -0.17 -7.93
CA VAL A 41 -17.93 -0.45 -9.37
C VAL A 41 -16.49 -0.36 -9.87
N GLU A 42 -15.84 -1.48 -10.10
CA GLU A 42 -14.51 -1.50 -10.71
C GLU A 42 -14.64 -1.42 -12.23
N LEU A 43 -14.00 -0.42 -12.80
CA LEU A 43 -13.92 -0.20 -14.23
C LEU A 43 -12.54 -0.66 -14.73
N SER A 44 -12.50 -1.51 -15.74
CA SER A 44 -11.24 -1.96 -16.34
C SER A 44 -11.28 -1.96 -17.87
N GLY A 45 -10.10 -1.91 -18.49
CA GLY A 45 -9.97 -1.81 -19.93
C GLY A 45 -10.14 -0.38 -20.43
N ASP A 46 -10.83 -0.17 -21.56
CA ASP A 46 -11.03 1.15 -22.17
C ASP A 46 -12.51 1.52 -22.14
N MET A 47 -12.85 2.69 -21.62
CA MET A 47 -14.19 3.26 -21.59
C MET A 47 -14.35 4.29 -22.70
N THR A 48 -15.11 3.93 -23.71
CA THR A 48 -15.33 4.74 -24.92
C THR A 48 -16.83 4.89 -25.21
N PHE A 49 -17.16 5.58 -26.27
CA PHE A 49 -18.53 5.69 -26.77
C PHE A 49 -19.28 4.34 -26.76
N TRP A 50 -18.62 3.24 -27.10
CA TRP A 50 -19.18 1.91 -27.17
C TRP A 50 -19.49 1.28 -25.80
N SER A 51 -19.05 1.91 -24.71
CA SER A 51 -19.37 1.46 -23.34
C SER A 51 -20.77 1.87 -22.87
N PHE A 52 -21.53 2.61 -23.68
CA PHE A 52 -22.84 3.17 -23.35
C PHE A 52 -23.84 2.09 -22.89
N GLU A 53 -23.92 0.97 -23.57
CA GLU A 53 -24.85 -0.13 -23.20
C GLU A 53 -24.51 -0.71 -21.82
N LYS A 54 -23.22 -0.86 -21.52
CA LYS A 54 -22.76 -1.35 -20.21
C LYS A 54 -23.09 -0.37 -19.10
N ILE A 55 -22.89 0.93 -19.35
CA ILE A 55 -23.23 1.99 -18.40
C ILE A 55 -24.73 2.05 -18.16
N ASN A 56 -25.56 1.88 -19.18
CA ASN A 56 -27.02 1.84 -19.02
C ASN A 56 -27.51 0.60 -18.24
N LYS A 57 -26.93 -0.56 -18.49
CA LYS A 57 -27.22 -1.76 -17.68
C LYS A 57 -26.84 -1.56 -16.21
N LEU A 58 -25.66 -0.96 -15.98
CA LEU A 58 -25.18 -0.60 -14.65
C LEU A 58 -26.13 0.39 -13.96
N LYS A 59 -26.55 1.45 -14.65
CA LYS A 59 -27.54 2.42 -14.18
C LYS A 59 -28.81 1.73 -13.70
N THR A 60 -29.42 0.90 -14.55
CA THR A 60 -30.66 0.17 -14.22
C THR A 60 -30.45 -0.70 -12.98
N TYR A 61 -29.31 -1.37 -12.86
CA TYR A 61 -28.98 -2.16 -11.69
C TYR A 61 -28.90 -1.29 -10.42
N ILE A 62 -28.18 -0.16 -10.48
CA ILE A 62 -27.94 0.71 -9.33
C ILE A 62 -29.25 1.34 -8.82
N ILE A 63 -30.07 1.88 -9.70
CA ILE A 63 -31.33 2.57 -9.33
C ILE A 63 -32.33 1.59 -8.68
N ASN A 64 -32.27 0.32 -9.03
CA ASN A 64 -33.13 -0.70 -8.42
C ASN A 64 -32.69 -1.10 -7.00
N GLN A 65 -31.53 -0.64 -6.52
CA GLN A 65 -31.03 -0.92 -5.15
C GLN A 65 -31.62 0.07 -4.13
N LYS A 66 -32.82 -0.24 -3.59
CA LYS A 66 -33.60 0.67 -2.71
C LYS A 66 -32.86 1.21 -1.47
N LYS A 67 -31.84 0.50 -0.96
CA LYS A 67 -31.11 0.89 0.26
C LYS A 67 -29.79 1.58 -0.04
N LEU A 68 -29.40 1.66 -1.30
CA LEU A 68 -28.10 2.20 -1.71
C LEU A 68 -28.03 3.72 -1.42
N LYS A 69 -26.93 4.16 -0.82
CA LYS A 69 -26.65 5.58 -0.51
C LYS A 69 -25.42 6.10 -1.23
N VAL A 70 -24.45 5.24 -1.51
CA VAL A 70 -23.18 5.64 -2.12
C VAL A 70 -22.78 4.64 -3.22
N ALA A 71 -22.38 5.16 -4.37
CA ALA A 71 -21.76 4.41 -5.45
C ALA A 71 -20.32 4.90 -5.66
N ILE A 72 -19.36 4.00 -5.54
CA ILE A 72 -17.93 4.27 -5.69
C ILE A 72 -17.47 3.64 -7.01
N PHE A 73 -16.91 4.45 -7.91
CA PHE A 73 -16.35 4.01 -9.17
C PHE A 73 -14.84 4.00 -9.07
N GLU A 74 -14.22 2.83 -9.27
CA GLU A 74 -12.79 2.60 -9.17
C GLU A 74 -12.14 2.67 -10.56
N PHE A 75 -11.19 3.58 -10.75
CA PHE A 75 -10.53 3.86 -12.03
C PHE A 75 -9.13 3.26 -12.16
N ILE A 76 -8.58 2.70 -11.09
CA ILE A 76 -7.18 2.22 -11.02
C ILE A 76 -6.85 1.20 -12.13
N GLN A 77 -7.84 0.39 -12.54
CA GLN A 77 -7.68 -0.64 -13.59
C GLN A 77 -8.12 -0.15 -14.98
N LEU A 78 -8.58 1.09 -15.10
CA LEU A 78 -9.00 1.66 -16.36
C LEU A 78 -7.79 2.14 -17.14
N ARG A 79 -7.54 1.59 -18.32
CA ARG A 79 -6.40 1.95 -19.17
C ARG A 79 -6.60 3.28 -19.90
N GLY A 80 -7.84 3.59 -20.29
CA GLY A 80 -8.17 4.80 -21.00
C GLY A 80 -9.65 5.13 -20.97
N ILE A 81 -9.96 6.41 -21.14
CA ILE A 81 -11.32 6.92 -21.28
C ILE A 81 -11.32 8.04 -22.30
N ASP A 82 -12.29 8.01 -23.24
CA ASP A 82 -12.51 9.13 -24.15
C ASP A 82 -13.57 10.10 -23.60
N SER A 83 -13.73 11.24 -24.27
CA SER A 83 -14.69 12.27 -23.86
C SER A 83 -16.14 11.76 -23.81
N SER A 84 -16.51 10.82 -24.67
CA SER A 84 -17.84 10.23 -24.69
C SER A 84 -18.04 9.29 -23.49
N GLY A 85 -17.05 8.46 -23.17
CA GLY A 85 -17.07 7.60 -21.98
C GLY A 85 -17.15 8.41 -20.69
N ALA A 86 -16.37 9.49 -20.59
CA ALA A 86 -16.42 10.40 -19.44
C ALA A 86 -17.80 11.07 -19.31
N LEU A 87 -18.37 11.58 -20.41
CA LEU A 87 -19.69 12.20 -20.43
C LEU A 87 -20.79 11.22 -20.00
N HIS A 88 -20.71 9.96 -20.42
CA HIS A 88 -21.67 8.94 -19.99
C HIS A 88 -21.58 8.66 -18.48
N LEU A 89 -20.38 8.60 -17.92
CA LEU A 89 -20.21 8.42 -16.46
C LEU A 89 -20.66 9.65 -15.67
N ILE A 90 -20.41 10.87 -16.18
CA ILE A 90 -20.92 12.10 -15.57
C ILE A 90 -22.44 12.14 -15.59
N ASN A 91 -23.08 11.77 -16.71
CA ASN A 91 -24.54 11.73 -16.79
C ASN A 91 -25.12 10.67 -15.84
N LEU A 92 -24.47 9.51 -15.73
CA LEU A 92 -24.82 8.51 -14.72
C LEU A 92 -24.71 9.09 -13.30
N ALA A 93 -23.61 9.78 -12.99
CA ALA A 93 -23.40 10.39 -11.68
C ALA A 93 -24.48 11.43 -11.35
N LYS A 94 -24.84 12.31 -12.30
CA LYS A 94 -25.94 13.29 -12.15
C LYS A 94 -27.27 12.61 -11.82
N GLU A 95 -27.58 11.55 -12.53
CA GLU A 95 -28.83 10.82 -12.33
C GLU A 95 -28.87 10.06 -10.99
N LEU A 96 -27.74 9.47 -10.58
CA LEU A 96 -27.62 8.82 -9.28
C LEU A 96 -27.75 9.84 -8.13
N ASN A 97 -27.13 11.01 -8.26
CA ASN A 97 -27.28 12.10 -7.28
C ASN A 97 -28.74 12.58 -7.22
N GLY A 98 -29.45 12.65 -8.35
CA GLY A 98 -30.90 12.93 -8.38
C GLY A 98 -31.74 11.90 -7.63
N ASN A 99 -31.27 10.66 -7.52
CA ASN A 99 -31.86 9.59 -6.73
C ASN A 99 -31.30 9.50 -5.30
N MET A 100 -30.62 10.53 -4.81
CA MET A 100 -29.99 10.61 -3.48
C MET A 100 -28.89 9.57 -3.25
N ILE A 101 -28.28 9.07 -4.32
CA ILE A 101 -27.13 8.18 -4.28
C ILE A 101 -25.89 9.01 -4.57
N LYS A 102 -25.06 9.22 -3.54
CA LYS A 102 -23.79 9.96 -3.64
C LYS A 102 -22.78 9.20 -4.52
N VAL A 103 -22.09 9.90 -5.39
CA VAL A 103 -21.13 9.29 -6.32
C VAL A 103 -19.72 9.69 -5.96
N ILE A 104 -18.83 8.70 -5.89
CA ILE A 104 -17.40 8.86 -5.63
C ILE A 104 -16.62 8.26 -6.80
N PHE A 105 -15.68 9.02 -7.36
CA PHE A 105 -14.70 8.57 -8.35
C PHE A 105 -13.35 8.43 -7.67
N ASN A 106 -12.81 7.21 -7.61
CA ASN A 106 -11.58 6.90 -6.91
C ASN A 106 -10.46 6.46 -7.87
N GLY A 107 -9.26 7.04 -7.66
CA GLY A 107 -8.06 6.61 -8.37
C GLY A 107 -7.98 7.07 -9.84
N LEU A 108 -8.49 8.26 -10.16
CA LEU A 108 -8.30 8.89 -11.46
C LEU A 108 -6.83 9.28 -11.64
N ASP A 109 -6.21 8.88 -12.74
CA ASP A 109 -4.91 9.40 -13.14
C ASP A 109 -5.01 10.81 -13.76
N GLN A 110 -3.86 11.47 -13.97
CA GLN A 110 -3.81 12.84 -14.51
C GLN A 110 -4.44 12.99 -15.90
N GLN A 111 -4.35 11.95 -16.74
CA GLN A 111 -4.91 11.97 -18.07
C GLN A 111 -6.42 11.82 -18.03
N GLN A 112 -6.93 10.90 -17.24
CA GLN A 112 -8.34 10.68 -16.98
C GLN A 112 -8.98 11.93 -16.37
N GLU A 113 -8.33 12.58 -15.40
CA GLU A 113 -8.81 13.84 -14.80
C GLU A 113 -9.02 14.93 -15.82
N LYS A 114 -8.07 15.12 -16.74
CA LYS A 114 -8.21 16.11 -17.82
C LYS A 114 -9.43 15.86 -18.70
N VAL A 115 -9.71 14.58 -19.01
CA VAL A 115 -10.88 14.22 -19.83
C VAL A 115 -12.18 14.51 -19.07
N PHE A 116 -12.25 14.21 -17.77
CA PHE A 116 -13.41 14.54 -16.95
C PHE A 116 -13.60 16.05 -16.76
N GLN A 117 -12.52 16.82 -16.54
CA GLN A 117 -12.57 18.27 -16.44
C GLN A 117 -13.06 18.94 -17.74
N LEU A 118 -12.69 18.40 -18.91
CA LEU A 118 -13.21 18.89 -20.19
C LEU A 118 -14.69 18.57 -20.38
N ALA A 119 -15.14 17.41 -19.91
CA ALA A 119 -16.53 16.97 -20.03
C ALA A 119 -17.46 17.65 -18.99
N GLU A 120 -16.97 17.98 -17.81
CA GLU A 120 -17.67 18.71 -16.76
C GLU A 120 -16.72 19.63 -15.99
N PRO A 121 -16.52 20.87 -16.44
CA PRO A 121 -15.60 21.82 -15.77
C PRO A 121 -15.95 22.12 -14.30
N SER A 122 -17.22 22.03 -13.91
CA SER A 122 -17.66 22.26 -12.53
C SER A 122 -17.27 21.14 -11.56
N GLY A 123 -17.07 19.89 -12.07
CA GLY A 123 -16.78 18.72 -11.27
C GLY A 123 -17.79 18.42 -10.15
N SER A 124 -19.04 18.93 -10.28
CA SER A 124 -20.02 18.90 -9.19
C SER A 124 -20.79 17.57 -9.09
N SER A 125 -20.70 16.71 -10.11
CA SER A 125 -21.49 15.48 -10.19
C SER A 125 -20.90 14.31 -9.38
N TYR A 126 -19.65 14.39 -8.98
CA TYR A 126 -18.97 13.33 -8.22
C TYR A 126 -17.97 13.91 -7.24
N ILE A 127 -17.60 13.11 -6.22
CA ILE A 127 -16.54 13.42 -5.29
C ILE A 127 -15.31 12.64 -5.74
N LYS A 128 -14.20 13.34 -5.95
CA LYS A 128 -12.92 12.72 -6.27
C LYS A 128 -12.23 12.26 -5.00
N THR A 129 -11.68 11.04 -5.03
CA THR A 129 -10.80 10.49 -3.99
C THR A 129 -9.62 9.77 -4.64
N ASN A 130 -8.53 9.62 -3.92
CA ASN A 130 -7.32 8.96 -4.43
C ASN A 130 -6.94 7.71 -3.64
N ASN A 131 -7.57 7.48 -2.50
CA ASN A 131 -7.26 6.35 -1.62
C ASN A 131 -8.44 5.97 -0.72
N GLU A 132 -8.36 4.79 -0.10
CA GLU A 132 -9.37 4.25 0.81
C GLU A 132 -9.66 5.14 2.02
N ARG A 133 -8.68 5.89 2.53
CA ARG A 133 -8.88 6.79 3.68
C ARG A 133 -9.83 7.92 3.33
N GLU A 134 -9.68 8.52 2.16
CA GLU A 134 -10.57 9.57 1.67
C GLU A 134 -11.98 9.02 1.42
N ILE A 135 -12.10 7.81 0.85
CA ILE A 135 -13.39 7.12 0.68
C ILE A 135 -14.06 6.94 2.05
N ASN A 136 -13.35 6.42 3.04
CA ASN A 136 -13.89 6.19 4.38
C ASN A 136 -14.40 7.48 5.02
N THR A 137 -13.66 8.58 4.88
CA THR A 137 -14.10 9.90 5.33
C THR A 137 -15.44 10.30 4.67
N GLN A 138 -15.60 10.05 3.37
CA GLN A 138 -16.84 10.34 2.65
C GLN A 138 -18.01 9.44 3.06
N LEU A 139 -17.74 8.18 3.40
CA LEU A 139 -18.74 7.24 3.92
C LEU A 139 -19.22 7.66 5.30
N GLU A 140 -18.32 8.03 6.20
CA GLU A 140 -18.64 8.56 7.54
C GLU A 140 -19.51 9.83 7.44
N LEU A 141 -19.14 10.78 6.59
CA LEU A 141 -19.93 11.99 6.30
C LEU A 141 -21.32 11.67 5.72
N SER A 142 -21.49 10.49 5.14
CA SER A 142 -22.78 10.00 4.62
C SER A 142 -23.58 9.18 5.65
N GLY A 143 -23.11 9.12 6.90
CA GLY A 143 -23.77 8.35 7.98
C GLY A 143 -23.71 6.83 7.75
N ILE A 144 -22.67 6.37 7.08
CA ILE A 144 -22.42 4.96 6.83
C ILE A 144 -21.26 4.52 7.73
N GLU A 145 -21.56 3.69 8.74
CA GLU A 145 -20.52 3.03 9.52
C GLU A 145 -19.71 2.09 8.61
N HIS A 146 -18.44 2.41 8.45
CA HIS A 146 -17.53 1.58 7.71
C HIS A 146 -17.00 0.48 8.64
N ARG A 147 -17.47 -0.75 8.47
CA ARG A 147 -16.91 -1.89 9.17
C ARG A 147 -15.60 -2.28 8.49
N ALA A 148 -14.48 -2.14 9.20
CA ALA A 148 -13.16 -2.52 8.69
C ALA A 148 -13.15 -3.93 8.06
N ASN A 149 -13.96 -4.85 8.59
CA ASN A 149 -14.11 -6.21 8.05
C ASN A 149 -14.68 -6.25 6.62
N GLU A 150 -15.59 -5.35 6.25
CA GLU A 150 -16.14 -5.33 4.90
C GLU A 150 -15.11 -4.84 3.88
N MET A 151 -14.29 -3.85 4.27
CA MET A 151 -13.16 -3.41 3.47
C MET A 151 -12.14 -4.54 3.27
N LEU A 152 -11.78 -5.25 4.35
CA LEU A 152 -10.85 -6.37 4.28
C LEU A 152 -11.37 -7.49 3.37
N LYS A 153 -12.65 -7.85 3.46
CA LYS A 153 -13.27 -8.83 2.55
C LYS A 153 -13.20 -8.40 1.09
N HIS A 154 -13.50 -7.12 0.81
CA HIS A 154 -13.42 -6.58 -0.53
C HIS A 154 -11.97 -6.61 -1.07
N ASN A 155 -11.00 -6.16 -0.28
CA ASN A 155 -9.59 -6.18 -0.67
C ASN A 155 -9.06 -7.61 -0.83
N MET A 156 -9.53 -8.55 0.00
CA MET A 156 -9.21 -9.98 -0.15
C MET A 156 -9.77 -10.57 -1.44
N ALA A 157 -11.00 -10.19 -1.83
CA ALA A 157 -11.56 -10.61 -3.12
C ALA A 157 -10.73 -10.05 -4.29
N LYS A 158 -10.32 -8.77 -4.25
CA LYS A 158 -9.41 -8.18 -5.24
C LYS A 158 -8.08 -8.92 -5.31
N PHE A 159 -7.49 -9.23 -4.15
CA PHE A 159 -6.25 -10.00 -4.07
C PHE A 159 -6.43 -11.37 -4.75
N LEU A 160 -7.47 -12.11 -4.40
CA LEU A 160 -7.74 -13.43 -4.99
C LEU A 160 -7.96 -13.34 -6.50
N ASP A 161 -8.69 -12.35 -6.99
CA ASP A 161 -8.92 -12.13 -8.43
C ASP A 161 -7.61 -11.79 -9.17
N GLN A 162 -6.76 -10.96 -8.56
CA GLN A 162 -5.46 -10.57 -9.12
C GLN A 162 -4.51 -11.77 -9.21
N TYR A 163 -4.52 -12.62 -8.19
CA TYR A 163 -3.68 -13.81 -8.15
C TYR A 163 -4.31 -15.02 -8.86
N ALA A 164 -5.63 -15.09 -9.03
CA ALA A 164 -6.29 -16.14 -9.82
C ALA A 164 -5.81 -16.15 -11.29
N ALA A 165 -5.51 -14.97 -11.85
CA ALA A 165 -4.92 -14.86 -13.19
C ALA A 165 -3.50 -15.46 -13.25
N ASN A 166 -2.80 -15.54 -12.11
CA ASN A 166 -1.45 -16.06 -11.93
C ASN A 166 -1.39 -17.20 -10.89
N ALA A 167 -2.50 -17.94 -10.72
CA ALA A 167 -2.62 -18.97 -9.68
C ALA A 167 -1.48 -20.00 -9.72
N LYS A 168 -1.02 -20.36 -10.92
CA LYS A 168 0.11 -21.26 -11.08
C LYS A 168 1.40 -20.66 -10.51
N LEU A 169 1.69 -19.39 -10.80
CA LEU A 169 2.88 -18.71 -10.27
C LEU A 169 2.83 -18.62 -8.74
N LEU A 170 1.67 -18.28 -8.17
CA LEU A 170 1.52 -18.23 -6.72
C LEU A 170 1.67 -19.61 -6.08
N HIS A 171 1.08 -20.64 -6.70
CA HIS A 171 1.23 -22.03 -6.27
C HIS A 171 2.69 -22.47 -6.34
N ASP A 172 3.39 -22.18 -7.45
CA ASP A 172 4.81 -22.50 -7.62
C ASP A 172 5.67 -21.77 -6.56
N ILE A 173 5.39 -20.52 -6.25
CA ILE A 173 6.06 -19.76 -5.17
C ILE A 173 5.81 -20.42 -3.82
N LEU A 174 4.57 -20.78 -3.49
CA LEU A 174 4.20 -21.38 -2.21
C LEU A 174 4.75 -22.82 -2.07
N GLU A 175 4.73 -23.61 -3.15
CA GLU A 175 5.28 -24.96 -3.15
C GLU A 175 6.81 -24.99 -3.14
N SER A 176 7.46 -24.02 -3.79
CA SER A 176 8.93 -23.92 -3.75
C SER A 176 9.47 -23.62 -2.35
N LYS A 177 8.56 -23.30 -1.38
CA LYS A 177 8.90 -22.89 -0.01
C LYS A 177 10.02 -21.85 -0.06
N PRO A 178 9.74 -20.62 -0.53
CA PRO A 178 10.76 -19.61 -0.59
C PRO A 178 11.41 -19.50 0.78
N LYS A 179 12.73 -19.72 0.82
CA LYS A 179 13.46 -19.57 2.07
C LYS A 179 13.77 -18.09 2.23
N PRO A 180 13.26 -17.44 3.27
CA PRO A 180 13.63 -16.06 3.50
C PRO A 180 15.13 -15.94 3.69
N HIS A 181 15.74 -15.00 2.98
CA HIS A 181 17.19 -14.78 3.04
C HIS A 181 17.57 -13.70 4.08
N THR A 182 16.60 -12.91 4.53
CA THR A 182 16.83 -11.76 5.42
C THR A 182 15.77 -11.71 6.51
N LEU A 183 16.21 -11.57 7.76
CA LEU A 183 15.37 -11.17 8.88
C LEU A 183 15.33 -9.64 8.94
N VAL A 184 14.12 -9.07 8.88
CA VAL A 184 13.90 -7.63 9.05
C VAL A 184 13.22 -7.39 10.39
N ILE A 185 13.83 -6.56 11.23
CA ILE A 185 13.24 -6.14 12.52
C ILE A 185 12.85 -4.67 12.37
N ALA A 186 11.54 -4.39 12.30
CA ALA A 186 10.99 -3.09 11.98
C ALA A 186 9.96 -2.61 13.02
N CYS A 187 9.71 -1.31 13.02
CA CYS A 187 8.70 -0.73 13.90
C CYS A 187 7.28 -1.00 13.39
N ALA A 188 6.37 -1.41 14.28
CA ALA A 188 4.95 -1.60 13.97
C ALA A 188 4.22 -0.29 13.63
N ASP A 189 4.71 0.86 14.12
CA ASP A 189 4.19 2.20 13.79
C ASP A 189 4.56 2.66 12.36
N SER A 190 5.48 1.98 11.68
CA SER A 190 5.78 2.23 10.27
C SER A 190 4.57 1.91 9.39
N ASN A 191 4.16 2.88 8.56
CA ASN A 191 3.05 2.76 7.62
C ASN A 191 3.39 1.94 6.36
N ILE A 192 4.65 1.54 6.18
CA ILE A 192 5.11 0.75 5.05
C ILE A 192 5.47 -0.66 5.48
N SER A 193 5.18 -1.65 4.64
CA SER A 193 5.66 -3.02 4.87
C SER A 193 7.12 -3.15 4.43
N ALA A 194 7.86 -4.06 5.06
CA ALA A 194 9.26 -4.32 4.69
C ALA A 194 9.36 -4.82 3.23
N GLU A 195 8.44 -5.68 2.81
CA GLU A 195 8.42 -6.23 1.46
C GLU A 195 8.24 -5.12 0.41
N SER A 196 7.34 -4.15 0.68
CA SER A 196 7.13 -2.99 -0.20
C SER A 196 8.34 -2.05 -0.19
N LEU A 197 8.97 -1.83 0.98
CA LEU A 197 10.12 -0.95 1.13
C LEU A 197 11.33 -1.46 0.35
N PHE A 198 11.56 -2.78 0.37
CA PHE A 198 12.71 -3.41 -0.27
C PHE A 198 12.41 -3.96 -1.66
N ALA A 199 11.16 -3.79 -2.15
CA ALA A 199 10.71 -4.27 -3.46
C ALA A 199 10.97 -5.76 -3.69
N VAL A 200 10.76 -6.59 -2.66
CA VAL A 200 10.97 -8.04 -2.71
C VAL A 200 9.66 -8.81 -2.82
N GLY A 201 9.75 -10.05 -3.29
CA GLY A 201 8.61 -10.95 -3.46
C GLY A 201 8.11 -11.58 -2.16
N LEU A 202 7.00 -12.31 -2.27
CA LEU A 202 6.41 -13.03 -1.15
C LEU A 202 7.36 -14.12 -0.63
N GLY A 203 7.57 -14.15 0.69
CA GLY A 203 8.38 -15.17 1.37
C GLY A 203 9.90 -14.99 1.28
N GLU A 204 10.38 -13.90 0.67
CA GLU A 204 11.82 -13.57 0.62
C GLU A 204 12.34 -12.96 1.92
N LEU A 205 11.45 -12.35 2.72
CA LEU A 205 11.78 -11.81 4.03
C LEU A 205 11.11 -12.59 5.16
N PHE A 206 11.79 -12.65 6.29
CA PHE A 206 11.21 -13.01 7.57
C PHE A 206 11.13 -11.75 8.42
N VAL A 207 9.92 -11.33 8.85
CA VAL A 207 9.73 -9.98 9.39
C VAL A 207 9.22 -10.04 10.83
N ILE A 208 9.95 -9.38 11.73
CA ILE A 208 9.48 -9.04 13.08
C ILE A 208 9.04 -7.57 13.06
N LYS A 209 7.77 -7.30 13.41
CA LYS A 209 7.26 -5.93 13.62
C LYS A 209 6.76 -5.77 15.04
N ASN A 210 7.44 -4.95 15.83
CA ASN A 210 7.03 -4.55 17.16
C ASN A 210 7.14 -3.04 17.37
N LEU A 211 6.64 -2.51 18.47
CA LEU A 211 6.71 -1.08 18.77
C LEU A 211 8.16 -0.67 19.06
N GLY A 212 8.68 0.26 18.22
CA GLY A 212 10.04 0.75 18.36
C GLY A 212 11.13 -0.17 17.83
N ASN A 213 10.80 -1.23 17.05
CA ASN A 213 11.76 -2.23 16.57
C ASN A 213 12.68 -2.78 17.67
N LEU A 214 12.12 -2.99 18.89
CA LEU A 214 12.86 -3.39 20.06
C LEU A 214 13.33 -4.84 19.99
N ILE A 215 14.57 -5.07 20.41
CA ILE A 215 15.19 -6.38 20.60
C ILE A 215 15.53 -6.51 22.07
N PRO A 216 14.91 -7.44 22.81
CA PRO A 216 15.24 -7.62 24.23
C PRO A 216 16.70 -8.08 24.39
N HIS A 217 17.34 -7.65 25.47
CA HIS A 217 18.61 -8.22 25.87
C HIS A 217 18.43 -9.73 26.12
N TYR A 218 19.38 -10.54 25.67
CA TYR A 218 19.26 -11.99 25.84
C TYR A 218 19.24 -12.40 27.30
N ASP A 219 18.23 -13.15 27.70
CA ASP A 219 18.11 -13.79 28.99
C ASP A 219 17.65 -15.26 28.81
N SER A 220 18.52 -16.21 29.13
CA SER A 220 18.24 -17.63 29.00
C SER A 220 17.13 -18.14 29.94
N GLN A 221 16.77 -17.38 30.97
CA GLN A 221 15.74 -17.77 31.94
C GLN A 221 14.35 -17.22 31.55
N GLN A 222 14.27 -16.13 30.78
CA GLN A 222 13.03 -15.51 30.35
C GLN A 222 13.13 -15.10 28.88
N LEU A 223 12.92 -16.08 28.00
CA LEU A 223 12.94 -15.81 26.56
C LEU A 223 11.68 -15.06 26.13
N ALA A 224 11.83 -13.84 25.65
CA ALA A 224 10.76 -13.08 25.02
C ALA A 224 10.38 -13.70 23.67
N ASN A 225 9.19 -13.34 23.14
CA ASN A 225 8.75 -13.83 21.83
C ASN A 225 9.70 -13.43 20.71
N GLU A 226 10.26 -12.22 20.77
CA GLU A 226 11.26 -11.73 19.82
C GLU A 226 12.51 -12.58 19.87
N THR A 227 13.00 -12.96 21.06
CA THR A 227 14.17 -13.83 21.22
C THR A 227 13.94 -15.18 20.55
N ASN A 228 12.83 -15.85 20.84
CA ASN A 228 12.47 -17.13 20.22
C ASN A 228 12.36 -17.01 18.71
N THR A 229 11.81 -15.90 18.19
CA THR A 229 11.64 -15.67 16.76
C THR A 229 12.98 -15.42 16.05
N ILE A 230 13.91 -14.71 16.69
CA ILE A 230 15.27 -14.47 16.18
C ILE A 230 16.05 -15.80 16.14
N GLU A 231 16.00 -16.59 17.22
CA GLU A 231 16.66 -17.89 17.26
C GLU A 231 16.11 -18.85 16.18
N TYR A 232 14.78 -18.91 16.02
CA TYR A 232 14.14 -19.68 14.95
C TYR A 232 14.64 -19.25 13.56
N ALA A 233 14.72 -17.94 13.30
CA ALA A 233 15.22 -17.41 12.02
C ALA A 233 16.66 -17.88 11.73
N LEU A 234 17.53 -17.85 12.74
CA LEU A 234 18.93 -18.22 12.59
C LEU A 234 19.16 -19.73 12.57
N GLN A 235 18.44 -20.49 13.42
CA GLN A 235 18.62 -21.94 13.60
C GLN A 235 17.87 -22.75 12.56
N GLU A 236 16.58 -22.48 12.34
CA GLU A 236 15.73 -23.31 11.48
C GLU A 236 15.72 -22.79 10.05
N LEU A 237 15.53 -21.47 9.86
CA LEU A 237 15.48 -20.88 8.53
C LEU A 237 16.89 -20.65 7.93
N LYS A 238 17.94 -20.74 8.77
CA LYS A 238 19.34 -20.51 8.36
C LYS A 238 19.56 -19.12 7.74
N ILE A 239 18.81 -18.13 8.21
CA ILE A 239 19.00 -16.73 7.80
C ILE A 239 20.37 -16.26 8.25
N ARG A 240 21.08 -15.51 7.38
CA ARG A 240 22.42 -15.00 7.62
C ARG A 240 22.55 -13.50 7.38
N ASN A 241 21.42 -12.83 7.17
CA ASN A 241 21.36 -11.38 7.03
C ASN A 241 20.24 -10.82 7.91
N ILE A 242 20.55 -9.88 8.79
CA ILE A 242 19.60 -9.21 9.67
C ILE A 242 19.64 -7.72 9.39
N VAL A 243 18.46 -7.12 9.18
CA VAL A 243 18.28 -5.68 9.01
C VAL A 243 17.44 -5.15 10.17
N ILE A 244 18.00 -4.23 10.95
CA ILE A 244 17.27 -3.48 11.97
C ILE A 244 16.87 -2.15 11.33
N CYS A 245 15.56 -1.95 11.10
CA CYS A 245 15.05 -0.83 10.34
C CYS A 245 14.18 0.11 11.21
N GLY A 246 14.70 1.28 11.54
CA GLY A 246 13.92 2.38 12.09
C GLY A 246 13.32 3.25 10.99
N HIS A 247 12.43 4.17 11.37
CA HIS A 247 11.77 5.06 10.40
C HIS A 247 11.56 6.46 10.96
N ALA A 248 11.55 7.46 10.09
CA ALA A 248 11.27 8.85 10.46
C ALA A 248 9.88 8.98 11.11
N GLN A 249 9.73 9.97 11.98
CA GLN A 249 8.49 10.32 12.69
C GLN A 249 7.85 9.17 13.51
N CYS A 250 8.65 8.24 14.01
CA CYS A 250 8.18 7.16 14.87
C CYS A 250 7.47 7.71 16.12
N LYS A 251 6.14 7.48 16.22
CA LYS A 251 5.34 7.95 17.36
C LYS A 251 5.70 7.22 18.65
N THR A 252 6.10 5.95 18.53
CA THR A 252 6.57 5.15 19.66
C THR A 252 7.77 5.82 20.33
N LEU A 253 8.79 6.19 19.57
CA LEU A 253 9.99 6.84 20.11
C LEU A 253 9.75 8.30 20.47
N LYS A 254 8.86 9.00 19.75
CA LYS A 254 8.43 10.34 20.13
C LYS A 254 7.83 10.37 21.56
N SER A 255 7.05 9.36 21.93
CA SER A 255 6.49 9.26 23.29
C SER A 255 7.53 9.07 24.40
N VAL A 256 8.77 8.71 24.07
CA VAL A 256 9.88 8.62 25.04
C VAL A 256 10.40 10.01 25.38
N ILE A 257 10.41 10.94 24.41
CA ILE A 257 10.84 12.34 24.60
C ILE A 257 9.72 13.16 25.25
N ASP A 258 8.46 12.96 24.81
CA ASP A 258 7.32 13.75 25.27
C ASP A 258 6.96 13.36 26.72
N SER A 259 7.38 14.17 27.67
CA SER A 259 7.13 13.98 29.12
C SER A 259 5.63 13.98 29.50
N SER A 260 4.75 14.41 28.59
CA SER A 260 3.30 14.46 28.76
C SER A 260 2.56 13.17 28.41
N SER A 261 3.25 12.17 27.88
CA SER A 261 2.62 10.89 27.57
C SER A 261 2.28 10.14 28.85
N ASN A 262 1.00 9.79 28.99
CA ASN A 262 0.43 9.06 30.13
C ASN A 262 1.36 7.89 30.53
N ASP A 263 2.03 7.97 31.69
CA ASP A 263 2.96 6.96 32.19
C ASP A 263 2.31 5.58 32.46
N ASN A 264 0.99 5.48 32.29
CA ASN A 264 0.22 4.25 32.49
C ASN A 264 0.25 3.31 31.27
N CYS A 265 0.84 3.71 30.13
CA CYS A 265 0.92 2.85 28.96
C CYS A 265 2.12 1.91 29.06
N ASN A 266 1.86 0.63 29.30
CA ASN A 266 2.91 -0.39 29.41
C ASN A 266 3.77 -0.59 28.15
N TRP A 267 3.22 -0.26 26.98
CA TRP A 267 3.88 -0.50 25.70
C TRP A 267 5.13 0.35 25.46
N ASN A 268 5.26 1.53 26.10
CA ASN A 268 6.45 2.38 25.95
C ASN A 268 7.48 2.22 27.09
N LYS A 269 7.17 1.41 28.10
CA LYS A 269 8.07 1.22 29.26
C LYS A 269 9.41 0.61 28.85
N ALA A 270 9.41 -0.41 28.00
CA ALA A 270 10.64 -1.05 27.54
C ALA A 270 11.53 -0.04 26.76
N ALA A 271 10.95 0.68 25.80
CA ALA A 271 11.68 1.70 25.06
C ALA A 271 12.19 2.83 25.97
N LYS A 272 11.39 3.28 26.94
CA LYS A 272 11.81 4.28 27.93
C LYS A 272 12.97 3.77 28.78
N GLN A 273 12.90 2.55 29.31
CA GLN A 273 13.96 1.97 30.14
C GLN A 273 15.29 1.87 29.40
N GLU A 274 15.27 1.40 28.14
CA GLU A 274 16.47 1.25 27.34
C GLU A 274 17.08 2.59 26.92
N LEU A 275 16.25 3.57 26.58
CA LEU A 275 16.72 4.85 26.05
C LEU A 275 16.81 5.97 27.09
N GLN A 276 16.39 5.74 28.33
CA GLN A 276 16.36 6.75 29.38
C GLN A 276 17.75 7.33 29.68
N ALA A 277 18.74 6.47 29.76
CA ALA A 277 20.14 6.92 29.99
C ALA A 277 20.63 7.79 28.83
N TYR A 278 20.29 7.45 27.59
CA TYR A 278 20.67 8.21 26.40
C TYR A 278 19.97 9.57 26.37
N VAL A 279 18.65 9.61 26.65
CA VAL A 279 17.88 10.88 26.73
C VAL A 279 18.39 11.77 27.86
N ALA A 280 18.68 11.19 29.04
CA ALA A 280 19.18 11.95 30.18
C ALA A 280 20.57 12.55 29.95
N SER A 281 21.43 11.88 29.15
CA SER A 281 22.77 12.32 28.84
C SER A 281 22.85 13.38 27.73
N ASN A 282 21.76 13.55 26.96
CA ASN A 282 21.69 14.41 25.79
C ASN A 282 20.57 15.45 25.92
N ASN A 283 20.91 16.59 26.54
CA ASN A 283 20.00 17.74 26.60
C ASN A 283 19.64 18.22 25.17
N ASN A 284 18.36 18.33 24.84
CA ASN A 284 17.85 18.77 23.54
C ASN A 284 17.98 17.74 22.38
N ILE A 285 17.91 16.45 22.67
CA ILE A 285 17.87 15.42 21.63
C ILE A 285 16.62 15.59 20.76
N ASN A 286 16.80 15.59 19.44
CA ASN A 286 15.67 15.54 18.51
C ASN A 286 15.23 14.10 18.24
N LEU A 287 14.03 13.95 17.66
CA LEU A 287 13.44 12.63 17.42
C LEU A 287 14.29 11.75 16.49
N GLU A 288 14.89 12.31 15.46
CA GLU A 288 15.74 11.57 14.53
C GLU A 288 16.97 11.00 15.21
N GLN A 289 17.65 11.81 16.04
CA GLN A 289 18.80 11.37 16.84
C GLN A 289 18.41 10.24 17.79
N LEU A 290 17.21 10.31 18.40
CA LEU A 290 16.71 9.23 19.27
C LEU A 290 16.42 7.95 18.46
N ILE A 291 15.86 8.08 17.27
CA ILE A 291 15.62 6.92 16.39
C ILE A 291 16.94 6.26 15.98
N HIS A 292 17.94 7.05 15.59
CA HIS A 292 19.28 6.55 15.27
C HIS A 292 19.91 5.82 16.46
N ALA A 293 19.85 6.44 17.65
CA ALA A 293 20.36 5.83 18.89
C ALA A 293 19.64 4.52 19.21
N ASN A 294 18.30 4.48 19.02
CA ASN A 294 17.53 3.26 19.22
C ASN A 294 17.97 2.15 18.26
N ILE A 295 18.12 2.42 16.96
CA ILE A 295 18.56 1.41 15.99
C ILE A 295 19.91 0.79 16.42
N LEU A 296 20.86 1.64 16.84
CA LEU A 296 22.17 1.19 17.30
C LEU A 296 22.10 0.42 18.62
N GLN A 297 21.22 0.82 19.55
CA GLN A 297 20.98 0.08 20.79
C GLN A 297 20.43 -1.32 20.49
N GLN A 298 19.48 -1.43 19.57
CA GLN A 298 18.92 -2.74 19.18
C GLN A 298 19.97 -3.63 18.50
N MET A 299 20.88 -3.04 17.74
CA MET A 299 22.02 -3.79 17.19
C MET A 299 22.95 -4.31 18.32
N GLN A 300 23.18 -3.51 19.35
CA GLN A 300 23.94 -3.95 20.53
C GLN A 300 23.21 -5.05 21.30
N ASN A 301 21.89 -4.91 21.53
CA ASN A 301 21.10 -5.94 22.18
C ASN A 301 21.17 -7.28 21.43
N LEU A 302 21.11 -7.24 20.10
CA LEU A 302 21.23 -8.45 19.28
C LEU A 302 22.60 -9.14 19.48
N THR A 303 23.68 -8.40 19.71
CA THR A 303 25.00 -8.99 19.97
C THR A 303 25.10 -9.68 21.33
N THR A 304 24.08 -9.58 22.19
CA THR A 304 24.06 -10.33 23.48
C THR A 304 23.63 -11.79 23.29
N TYR A 305 23.08 -12.14 22.14
CA TYR A 305 22.60 -13.50 21.83
C TYR A 305 23.77 -14.43 21.54
N PRO A 306 23.92 -15.57 22.25
CA PRO A 306 25.06 -16.47 22.07
C PRO A 306 25.24 -16.94 20.63
N LEU A 307 24.13 -17.32 19.97
CA LEU A 307 24.16 -17.77 18.57
C LEU A 307 24.59 -16.65 17.62
N VAL A 308 24.15 -15.40 17.87
CA VAL A 308 24.57 -14.25 17.07
C VAL A 308 26.08 -14.00 17.22
N GLN A 309 26.61 -14.10 18.45
CA GLN A 309 28.05 -13.97 18.72
C GLN A 309 28.86 -15.03 17.97
N GLU A 310 28.41 -16.28 18.01
CA GLU A 310 29.04 -17.40 17.28
C GLU A 310 29.06 -17.13 15.78
N LEU A 311 27.92 -16.80 15.19
CA LEU A 311 27.80 -16.56 13.75
C LEU A 311 28.59 -15.33 13.27
N LEU A 312 28.69 -14.29 14.10
CA LEU A 312 29.53 -13.10 13.82
C LEU A 312 31.02 -13.45 13.88
N ALA A 313 31.45 -14.24 14.90
CA ALA A 313 32.83 -14.68 15.03
C ALA A 313 33.28 -15.52 13.83
N ASN A 314 32.38 -16.35 13.31
CA ASN A 314 32.61 -17.18 12.12
C ASN A 314 32.48 -16.41 10.80
N LYS A 315 32.09 -15.12 10.82
CA LYS A 315 31.78 -14.29 9.64
C LYS A 315 30.63 -14.84 8.78
N GLU A 316 29.71 -15.56 9.41
CA GLU A 316 28.55 -16.16 8.76
C GLU A 316 27.29 -15.28 8.83
N LEU A 317 27.30 -14.21 9.67
CA LEU A 317 26.15 -13.33 9.85
C LEU A 317 26.54 -11.89 9.52
N THR A 318 25.63 -11.21 8.79
CA THR A 318 25.69 -9.79 8.55
C THR A 318 24.54 -9.10 9.30
N ILE A 319 24.83 -7.99 9.98
CA ILE A 319 23.83 -7.15 10.66
C ILE A 319 23.93 -5.75 10.08
N CYS A 320 22.82 -5.26 9.54
CA CYS A 320 22.69 -3.91 8.99
C CYS A 320 21.76 -3.08 9.87
N ALA A 321 22.15 -1.84 10.12
CA ALA A 321 21.32 -0.86 10.82
C ALA A 321 20.87 0.20 9.81
N TRP A 322 19.57 0.23 9.53
CA TRP A 322 19.00 1.10 8.51
C TRP A 322 17.95 2.06 9.08
N PHE A 323 17.90 3.25 8.50
CA PHE A 323 16.92 4.27 8.82
C PHE A 323 16.16 4.66 7.54
N TYR A 324 14.84 4.50 7.55
CA TYR A 324 13.98 4.91 6.45
C TYR A 324 13.47 6.35 6.66
N ASP A 325 13.91 7.25 5.80
CA ASP A 325 13.43 8.63 5.77
C ASP A 325 12.27 8.75 4.78
N ILE A 326 11.05 8.79 5.33
CA ILE A 326 9.81 8.88 4.54
C ILE A 326 9.68 10.21 3.79
N HIS A 327 10.29 11.30 4.28
CA HIS A 327 10.18 12.62 3.66
C HIS A 327 11.04 12.73 2.42
N ASN A 328 12.25 12.18 2.49
CA ASN A 328 13.21 12.21 1.40
C ASN A 328 13.16 10.93 0.54
N LEU A 329 12.26 9.98 0.86
CA LEU A 329 12.15 8.68 0.21
C LEU A 329 13.53 7.98 0.11
N ALA A 330 14.30 8.07 1.17
CA ALA A 330 15.67 7.56 1.25
C ALA A 330 15.80 6.49 2.33
N ILE A 331 16.66 5.52 2.09
CA ILE A 331 17.13 4.58 3.12
C ILE A 331 18.57 4.93 3.42
N LEU A 332 18.87 5.14 4.69
CA LEU A 332 20.21 5.40 5.17
C LEU A 332 20.73 4.17 5.90
N GLU A 333 21.98 3.83 5.69
CA GLU A 333 22.69 2.74 6.37
C GLU A 333 23.76 3.28 7.31
N TRP A 334 23.91 2.63 8.45
CA TRP A 334 24.99 2.91 9.38
C TRP A 334 26.32 2.35 8.87
N ASN A 335 27.29 3.23 8.60
CA ASN A 335 28.61 2.86 8.08
C ASN A 335 29.70 2.68 9.18
N GLY A 336 29.31 2.66 10.45
CA GLY A 336 30.21 2.63 11.61
C GLY A 336 30.42 3.99 12.27
N ASN A 337 30.13 5.11 11.58
CA ASN A 337 30.27 6.46 12.12
C ASN A 337 28.99 7.29 11.98
N ASN A 338 28.33 7.21 10.83
CA ASN A 338 27.12 7.98 10.51
C ASN A 338 26.14 7.15 9.69
N PHE A 339 24.86 7.56 9.71
CA PHE A 339 23.88 7.10 8.75
C PHE A 339 24.08 7.81 7.42
N VAL A 340 24.33 7.06 6.36
CA VAL A 340 24.58 7.56 5.00
C VAL A 340 23.59 6.96 4.01
N PRO A 341 23.12 7.71 2.99
CA PRO A 341 22.22 7.17 2.00
C PRO A 341 22.82 5.94 1.30
N ILE A 342 21.98 4.91 1.13
CA ILE A 342 22.32 3.76 0.29
C ILE A 342 22.33 4.25 -1.15
N THR A 343 23.50 4.26 -1.79
CA THR A 343 23.67 4.63 -3.19
C THR A 343 23.66 3.38 -4.06
N HIS A 344 22.92 3.43 -5.16
CA HIS A 344 23.07 2.42 -6.21
C HIS A 344 24.41 2.70 -6.94
N ASN A 345 25.36 1.81 -6.78
CA ASN A 345 26.54 1.76 -7.66
C ASN A 345 26.18 1.11 -9.00
#